data_582e4f0c834d2242dcb51ee8c68f8f98
#
_entry.id   582e4f0c834d2242dcb51ee8c68f8f98
#
_cell.length_a   1.000
_cell.length_b   1.000
_cell.length_c   1.000
_cell.angle_alpha   90.00
_cell.angle_beta   90.00
_cell.angle_gamma   90.00
#
_symmetry.space_group_name_H-M   'P 1'
#
loop_
_entity.id
_entity.type
_entity.pdbx_description
1 polymer ?
#
loop_
_entity_poly.entity_id
_entity_poly.type
_entity_poly.pdbx_seq_one_letter_code
_entity_poly.pdbx_strand_id
1 'polypeptide(L)'
;KEIKGPKIGSPDQVIQGFVKAKKVSEQDLIEKDTDKGKFYFIKTQPKSILVEELLSKIIPKAISSISWKKSMKWSDHNLMWGRPLQSIFARFNNKKLSFNFDHLETTDKIIVEQDLIIKSRKINNFKEYLSFLKTFNIIVDHQAREQIILKKISSISNSKQYKERINKNLLEEVVNIVEDPNLLHVSFNKDYLKIPQEIIISTLEKHQRYFPIFDSRERLTNNFFVVANKKDEKKFIIEGNKRVIEARLADAKFFWDKDRSKNLIKQIANLKSVTFYEKLGTVYDKT
;
A
#
# COMPACT_ATOMS: atom_id res chain seq x y z
N LYS A 1 -5.68 -18.28 -35.00
CA LYS A 1 -4.46 -19.10 -34.83
C LYS A 1 -4.62 -20.38 -35.68
N GLU A 2 -3.56 -20.77 -36.39
CA GLU A 2 -3.56 -22.04 -37.10
C GLU A 2 -2.91 -23.11 -36.22
N ILE A 3 -3.56 -24.24 -36.10
CA ILE A 3 -3.05 -25.40 -35.38
C ILE A 3 -2.65 -26.47 -36.41
N LYS A 4 -1.39 -26.89 -36.36
CA LYS A 4 -0.90 -27.95 -37.22
C LYS A 4 -1.42 -29.30 -36.73
N GLY A 5 -1.97 -30.09 -37.64
CA GLY A 5 -2.50 -31.43 -37.42
C GLY A 5 -1.63 -32.54 -38.00
N PRO A 6 -2.21 -33.72 -38.23
CA PRO A 6 -1.52 -34.87 -38.81
C PRO A 6 -1.08 -34.62 -40.26
N LYS A 7 -0.10 -35.40 -40.72
CA LYS A 7 0.36 -35.38 -42.11
C LYS A 7 -0.74 -35.96 -43.03
N ILE A 8 -0.87 -35.43 -44.23
CA ILE A 8 -1.78 -35.97 -45.24
C ILE A 8 -1.32 -37.40 -45.61
N GLY A 9 -2.25 -38.32 -45.63
CA GLY A 9 -1.97 -39.76 -45.78
C GLY A 9 -1.74 -40.51 -44.44
N SER A 10 -1.97 -39.85 -43.32
CA SER A 10 -2.03 -40.56 -42.01
C SER A 10 -3.27 -41.43 -41.92
N PRO A 11 -3.22 -42.53 -41.13
CA PRO A 11 -4.40 -43.41 -40.93
C PRO A 11 -5.64 -42.62 -40.44
N ASP A 12 -6.83 -42.97 -40.87
CA ASP A 12 -8.10 -42.30 -40.54
C ASP A 12 -8.31 -42.16 -39.03
N GLN A 13 -7.88 -43.14 -38.23
CA GLN A 13 -7.97 -43.07 -36.79
C GLN A 13 -7.18 -41.89 -36.20
N VAL A 14 -6.04 -41.49 -36.79
CA VAL A 14 -5.23 -40.35 -36.34
C VAL A 14 -5.91 -39.04 -36.70
N ILE A 15 -6.52 -38.98 -37.90
CA ILE A 15 -7.26 -37.80 -38.36
C ILE A 15 -8.49 -37.59 -37.50
N GLN A 16 -9.27 -38.64 -37.27
CA GLN A 16 -10.47 -38.61 -36.42
C GLN A 16 -10.11 -38.28 -34.97
N GLY A 17 -9.04 -38.81 -34.43
CA GLY A 17 -8.52 -38.49 -33.10
C GLY A 17 -8.17 -37.00 -32.96
N PHE A 18 -7.54 -36.39 -33.96
CA PHE A 18 -7.21 -34.97 -34.01
C PHE A 18 -8.48 -34.11 -34.10
N VAL A 19 -9.41 -34.43 -34.99
CA VAL A 19 -10.69 -33.72 -35.16
C VAL A 19 -11.50 -33.76 -33.87
N LYS A 20 -11.61 -34.94 -33.23
CA LYS A 20 -12.31 -35.11 -31.94
C LYS A 20 -11.66 -34.36 -30.79
N ALA A 21 -10.33 -34.42 -30.70
CA ALA A 21 -9.56 -33.68 -29.66
C ALA A 21 -9.68 -32.16 -29.80
N LYS A 22 -9.84 -31.64 -31.02
CA LYS A 22 -9.99 -30.21 -31.29
C LYS A 22 -11.45 -29.77 -31.40
N LYS A 23 -12.41 -30.68 -31.30
CA LYS A 23 -13.86 -30.41 -31.39
C LYS A 23 -14.25 -29.66 -32.67
N VAL A 24 -13.72 -30.09 -33.79
CA VAL A 24 -13.99 -29.55 -35.13
C VAL A 24 -14.53 -30.66 -36.04
N SER A 25 -15.01 -30.31 -37.24
CA SER A 25 -15.41 -31.29 -38.25
C SER A 25 -14.27 -31.58 -39.25
N GLU A 26 -14.30 -32.68 -39.95
CA GLU A 26 -13.34 -32.98 -41.02
C GLU A 26 -13.34 -31.92 -42.12
N GLN A 27 -14.48 -31.26 -42.33
CA GLN A 27 -14.63 -30.17 -43.30
C GLN A 27 -13.90 -28.88 -42.91
N ASP A 28 -13.51 -28.76 -41.65
CA ASP A 28 -12.73 -27.60 -41.14
C ASP A 28 -11.21 -27.79 -41.35
N LEU A 29 -10.80 -28.97 -41.88
CA LEU A 29 -9.39 -29.25 -42.16
C LEU A 29 -8.95 -28.55 -43.43
N ILE A 30 -7.87 -27.77 -43.34
CA ILE A 30 -7.24 -27.09 -44.46
C ILE A 30 -5.92 -27.76 -44.73
N GLU A 31 -5.69 -28.19 -45.98
CA GLU A 31 -4.42 -28.74 -46.41
C GLU A 31 -3.40 -27.62 -46.63
N LYS A 32 -2.21 -27.72 -46.06
CA LYS A 32 -1.12 -26.82 -46.33
C LYS A 32 0.17 -27.56 -46.58
N ASP A 33 0.90 -27.06 -47.56
CA ASP A 33 2.27 -27.48 -47.84
C ASP A 33 3.26 -26.81 -46.87
N THR A 34 4.16 -27.58 -46.32
CA THR A 34 5.20 -27.09 -45.40
C THR A 34 6.53 -27.73 -45.82
N ASP A 35 7.66 -27.16 -45.38
CA ASP A 35 9.02 -27.69 -45.66
C ASP A 35 9.20 -29.17 -45.28
N LYS A 36 8.29 -29.72 -44.43
CA LYS A 36 8.28 -31.11 -43.97
C LYS A 36 7.18 -31.98 -44.60
N GLY A 37 6.54 -31.49 -45.71
CA GLY A 37 5.47 -32.12 -46.42
C GLY A 37 4.07 -31.54 -46.15
N LYS A 38 3.04 -32.17 -46.69
CA LYS A 38 1.65 -31.69 -46.58
C LYS A 38 1.04 -32.14 -45.25
N PHE A 39 0.39 -31.17 -44.56
CA PHE A 39 -0.26 -31.39 -43.29
C PHE A 39 -1.68 -30.79 -43.27
N TYR A 40 -2.54 -31.37 -42.46
CA TYR A 40 -3.79 -30.74 -42.10
C TYR A 40 -3.60 -29.62 -41.12
N PHE A 41 -4.33 -28.52 -41.30
CA PHE A 41 -4.36 -27.37 -40.40
C PHE A 41 -5.80 -27.04 -40.07
N ILE A 42 -6.03 -26.56 -38.84
CA ILE A 42 -7.32 -26.02 -38.42
C ILE A 42 -7.15 -24.53 -38.20
N LYS A 43 -7.99 -23.70 -38.77
CA LYS A 43 -8.15 -22.28 -38.40
C LYS A 43 -9.07 -22.21 -37.18
N THR A 44 -8.49 -22.05 -35.99
CA THR A 44 -9.29 -21.71 -34.82
C THR A 44 -9.72 -20.25 -34.92
N GLN A 45 -11.03 -20.02 -35.02
CA GLN A 45 -11.57 -18.70 -34.80
C GLN A 45 -11.29 -18.29 -33.35
N PRO A 46 -10.79 -17.06 -33.08
CA PRO A 46 -10.65 -16.60 -31.72
C PRO A 46 -12.05 -16.61 -31.10
N LYS A 47 -12.22 -17.34 -30.00
CA LYS A 47 -13.42 -17.20 -29.18
C LYS A 47 -13.46 -15.74 -28.71
N SER A 48 -14.42 -14.97 -29.15
CA SER A 48 -14.71 -13.68 -28.54
C SER A 48 -15.24 -13.94 -27.13
N ILE A 49 -14.43 -13.59 -26.15
CA ILE A 49 -14.84 -13.61 -24.74
C ILE A 49 -15.24 -12.19 -24.41
N LEU A 50 -16.41 -12.00 -23.80
CA LEU A 50 -16.80 -10.70 -23.29
C LEU A 50 -15.77 -10.23 -22.25
N VAL A 51 -15.34 -8.97 -22.37
CA VAL A 51 -14.32 -8.42 -21.47
C VAL A 51 -14.77 -8.48 -20.02
N GLU A 52 -16.05 -8.28 -19.75
CA GLU A 52 -16.67 -8.39 -18.44
C GLU A 52 -16.51 -9.79 -17.83
N GLU A 53 -16.71 -10.84 -18.61
CA GLU A 53 -16.52 -12.23 -18.17
C GLU A 53 -15.04 -12.53 -17.88
N LEU A 54 -14.16 -11.99 -18.68
CA LEU A 54 -12.72 -12.14 -18.48
C LEU A 54 -12.28 -11.43 -17.20
N LEU A 55 -12.71 -10.17 -17.01
CA LEU A 55 -12.38 -9.36 -15.84
C LEU A 55 -12.92 -9.97 -14.54
N SER A 56 -14.17 -10.48 -14.57
CA SER A 56 -14.76 -11.13 -13.39
C SER A 56 -13.99 -12.37 -12.91
N LYS A 57 -13.24 -13.04 -13.81
CA LYS A 57 -12.38 -14.19 -13.48
C LYS A 57 -10.94 -13.79 -13.10
N ILE A 58 -10.40 -12.74 -13.72
CA ILE A 58 -9.01 -12.34 -13.54
C ILE A 58 -8.85 -11.49 -12.29
N ILE A 59 -9.76 -10.55 -12.03
CA ILE A 59 -9.63 -9.60 -10.90
C ILE A 59 -9.55 -10.32 -9.55
N PRO A 60 -10.44 -11.28 -9.19
CA PRO A 60 -10.31 -12.01 -7.94
C PRO A 60 -8.95 -12.71 -7.78
N LYS A 61 -8.43 -13.30 -8.87
CA LYS A 61 -7.11 -13.96 -8.87
C LYS A 61 -5.98 -12.95 -8.66
N ALA A 62 -6.04 -11.79 -9.34
CA ALA A 62 -5.06 -10.74 -9.18
C ALA A 62 -5.06 -10.18 -7.76
N ILE A 63 -6.23 -9.95 -7.17
CA ILE A 63 -6.37 -9.50 -5.78
C ILE A 63 -5.80 -10.56 -4.82
N SER A 64 -6.10 -11.85 -5.02
CA SER A 64 -5.57 -12.95 -4.20
C SER A 64 -4.03 -13.08 -4.29
N SER A 65 -3.42 -12.65 -5.38
CA SER A 65 -1.96 -12.72 -5.58
C SER A 65 -1.18 -11.60 -4.90
N ILE A 66 -1.85 -10.61 -4.28
CA ILE A 66 -1.19 -9.52 -3.57
C ILE A 66 -0.46 -10.07 -2.34
N SER A 67 0.85 -9.89 -2.31
CA SER A 67 1.67 -10.27 -1.16
C SER A 67 1.70 -9.15 -0.11
N TRP A 68 1.18 -9.46 1.06
CA TRP A 68 1.15 -8.53 2.19
C TRP A 68 2.34 -8.78 3.11
N LYS A 69 3.14 -7.75 3.43
CA LYS A 69 4.21 -7.85 4.44
C LYS A 69 3.64 -8.18 5.83
N LYS A 70 2.47 -7.64 6.14
CA LYS A 70 1.69 -7.94 7.35
C LYS A 70 0.24 -8.08 6.94
N SER A 71 -0.39 -9.14 7.38
CA SER A 71 -1.80 -9.43 7.13
C SER A 71 -2.45 -10.00 8.38
N MET A 72 -3.76 -9.96 8.43
CA MET A 72 -4.56 -10.46 9.54
C MET A 72 -5.78 -11.22 9.02
N LYS A 73 -6.29 -12.12 9.82
CA LYS A 73 -7.65 -12.65 9.70
C LYS A 73 -8.56 -11.87 10.64
N TRP A 74 -9.84 -11.82 10.32
CA TRP A 74 -10.85 -11.17 11.18
C TRP A 74 -12.15 -11.96 11.12
N SER A 75 -12.94 -11.90 12.21
CA SER A 75 -14.15 -12.71 12.34
C SER A 75 -13.83 -14.18 12.10
N ASP A 76 -14.74 -14.90 11.47
CA ASP A 76 -14.65 -16.31 11.06
C ASP A 76 -14.17 -16.50 9.61
N HIS A 77 -13.78 -15.42 8.94
CA HIS A 77 -13.28 -15.46 7.55
C HIS A 77 -11.86 -16.01 7.45
N ASN A 78 -11.58 -16.72 6.36
CA ASN A 78 -10.25 -17.27 6.07
C ASN A 78 -9.35 -16.31 5.28
N LEU A 79 -9.89 -15.21 4.77
CA LEU A 79 -9.15 -14.23 4.01
C LEU A 79 -8.03 -13.58 4.87
N MET A 80 -6.81 -13.60 4.33
CA MET A 80 -5.66 -12.90 4.89
C MET A 80 -5.49 -11.58 4.14
N TRP A 81 -5.68 -10.45 4.81
CA TRP A 81 -5.62 -9.12 4.23
C TRP A 81 -4.90 -8.12 5.12
N GLY A 82 -4.42 -7.01 4.56
CA GLY A 82 -3.70 -5.98 5.33
C GLY A 82 -4.57 -5.29 6.40
N ARG A 83 -5.88 -5.19 6.17
CA ARG A 83 -6.92 -4.68 7.08
C ARG A 83 -8.23 -5.39 6.78
N PRO A 84 -9.22 -5.44 7.69
CA PRO A 84 -10.53 -5.99 7.40
C PRO A 84 -11.14 -5.35 6.15
N LEU A 85 -11.40 -6.17 5.12
CA LEU A 85 -12.01 -5.74 3.87
C LEU A 85 -13.54 -5.80 4.02
N GLN A 86 -14.22 -4.66 3.83
CA GLN A 86 -15.66 -4.54 4.09
C GLN A 86 -16.50 -4.62 2.82
N SER A 87 -16.00 -4.08 1.70
CA SER A 87 -16.74 -4.07 0.44
C SER A 87 -15.81 -3.95 -0.76
N ILE A 88 -16.27 -4.36 -1.91
CA ILE A 88 -15.58 -4.20 -3.19
C ILE A 88 -16.54 -3.52 -4.15
N PHE A 89 -16.23 -2.26 -4.53
CA PHE A 89 -16.93 -1.57 -5.59
C PHE A 89 -16.25 -1.85 -6.94
N ALA A 90 -16.98 -2.41 -7.90
CA ALA A 90 -16.42 -2.73 -9.19
C ALA A 90 -17.37 -2.36 -10.34
N ARG A 91 -16.87 -1.59 -11.31
CA ARG A 91 -17.57 -1.21 -12.52
C ARG A 91 -16.68 -1.26 -13.76
N PHE A 92 -17.25 -1.61 -14.87
CA PHE A 92 -16.63 -1.54 -16.19
C PHE A 92 -17.66 -1.05 -17.20
N ASN A 93 -17.29 -0.12 -18.09
CA ASN A 93 -18.21 0.50 -19.07
C ASN A 93 -19.55 0.94 -18.45
N ASN A 94 -19.52 1.63 -17.32
CA ASN A 94 -20.68 2.10 -16.56
C ASN A 94 -21.65 1.00 -16.11
N LYS A 95 -21.26 -0.29 -16.17
CA LYS A 95 -22.02 -1.43 -15.65
C LYS A 95 -21.35 -1.99 -14.39
N LYS A 96 -22.13 -2.55 -13.47
CA LYS A 96 -21.59 -3.32 -12.34
C LYS A 96 -20.80 -4.50 -12.90
N LEU A 97 -19.56 -4.68 -12.44
CA LEU A 97 -18.78 -5.88 -12.70
C LEU A 97 -18.98 -6.85 -11.54
N SER A 98 -19.67 -7.95 -11.79
CA SER A 98 -20.05 -8.90 -10.74
C SER A 98 -19.05 -10.03 -10.62
N PHE A 99 -18.48 -10.18 -9.42
CA PHE A 99 -17.67 -11.33 -8.99
C PHE A 99 -17.68 -11.45 -7.48
N ASN A 100 -17.29 -12.63 -6.98
CA ASN A 100 -17.10 -12.87 -5.56
C ASN A 100 -15.61 -12.90 -5.22
N PHE A 101 -15.26 -12.41 -4.05
CA PHE A 101 -13.92 -12.48 -3.48
C PHE A 101 -14.03 -12.87 -2.02
N ASP A 102 -13.69 -14.14 -1.69
CA ASP A 102 -13.92 -14.74 -0.38
C ASP A 102 -15.41 -14.57 0.03
N HIS A 103 -15.68 -13.92 1.15
CA HIS A 103 -17.04 -13.67 1.67
C HIS A 103 -17.74 -12.44 1.07
N LEU A 104 -17.07 -11.69 0.21
CA LEU A 104 -17.59 -10.45 -0.36
C LEU A 104 -18.09 -10.63 -1.78
N GLU A 105 -19.27 -10.11 -2.07
CA GLU A 105 -19.75 -9.85 -3.42
C GLU A 105 -19.48 -8.39 -3.80
N THR A 106 -19.14 -8.16 -5.08
CA THR A 106 -18.99 -6.80 -5.60
C THR A 106 -20.30 -6.02 -5.53
N THR A 107 -20.19 -4.73 -5.24
CA THR A 107 -21.34 -3.82 -5.16
C THR A 107 -21.26 -2.70 -6.20
N ASP A 108 -22.41 -2.07 -6.50
CA ASP A 108 -22.50 -0.83 -7.28
C ASP A 108 -22.64 0.41 -6.38
N LYS A 109 -22.53 0.24 -5.05
CA LYS A 109 -22.56 1.31 -4.06
C LYS A 109 -21.19 1.52 -3.47
N ILE A 110 -20.82 2.78 -3.25
CA ILE A 110 -19.67 3.15 -2.44
C ILE A 110 -20.16 3.43 -1.03
N ILE A 111 -19.41 2.93 -0.06
CA ILE A 111 -19.62 3.17 1.37
C ILE A 111 -18.48 4.05 1.86
N VAL A 112 -18.81 5.17 2.49
CA VAL A 112 -17.86 6.06 3.16
C VAL A 112 -18.26 6.16 4.61
N GLU A 113 -17.33 5.91 5.51
CA GLU A 113 -17.47 6.12 6.94
C GLU A 113 -16.60 7.29 7.37
N GLN A 114 -17.22 8.31 7.91
CA GLN A 114 -16.55 9.51 8.42
C GLN A 114 -17.24 9.98 9.70
N ASP A 115 -16.44 10.18 10.77
CA ASP A 115 -16.93 10.64 12.08
C ASP A 115 -18.12 9.79 12.61
N LEU A 116 -18.02 8.45 12.50
CA LEU A 116 -19.05 7.47 12.87
C LEU A 116 -20.34 7.52 12.04
N ILE A 117 -20.36 8.31 10.98
CA ILE A 117 -21.48 8.37 10.05
C ILE A 117 -21.15 7.54 8.80
N ILE A 118 -21.95 6.51 8.56
CA ILE A 118 -21.85 5.67 7.36
C ILE A 118 -22.79 6.23 6.29
N LYS A 119 -22.24 6.60 5.16
CA LYS A 119 -23.01 6.99 3.98
C LYS A 119 -22.72 6.05 2.82
N SER A 120 -23.76 5.64 2.12
CA SER A 120 -23.62 4.83 0.92
C SER A 120 -24.37 5.47 -0.25
N ARG A 121 -23.80 5.37 -1.44
CA ARG A 121 -24.41 5.90 -2.66
C ARG A 121 -24.14 4.96 -3.82
N LYS A 122 -25.19 4.68 -4.61
CA LYS A 122 -25.05 4.02 -5.91
C LYS A 122 -24.33 4.96 -6.88
N ILE A 123 -23.31 4.44 -7.54
CA ILE A 123 -22.46 5.20 -8.46
C ILE A 123 -22.59 4.58 -9.85
N ASN A 124 -22.89 5.39 -10.86
CA ASN A 124 -23.11 4.92 -12.21
C ASN A 124 -21.91 5.08 -13.13
N ASN A 125 -21.03 6.04 -12.88
CA ASN A 125 -19.86 6.34 -13.69
C ASN A 125 -18.72 6.94 -12.87
N PHE A 126 -17.54 7.04 -13.48
CA PHE A 126 -16.32 7.54 -12.83
C PHE A 126 -16.44 9.00 -12.34
N LYS A 127 -17.18 9.85 -13.06
CA LYS A 127 -17.38 11.25 -12.67
C LYS A 127 -18.21 11.35 -11.38
N GLU A 128 -19.27 10.55 -11.26
CA GLU A 128 -20.06 10.45 -10.02
C GLU A 128 -19.22 9.92 -8.85
N TYR A 129 -18.34 8.93 -9.12
CA TYR A 129 -17.40 8.40 -8.13
C TYR A 129 -16.54 9.50 -7.54
N LEU A 130 -15.84 10.23 -8.37
CA LEU A 130 -14.97 11.33 -7.92
C LEU A 130 -15.77 12.44 -7.22
N SER A 131 -16.96 12.81 -7.74
CA SER A 131 -17.80 13.83 -7.14
C SER A 131 -18.32 13.43 -5.77
N PHE A 132 -18.70 12.16 -5.60
CA PHE A 132 -19.17 11.66 -4.30
C PHE A 132 -18.03 11.66 -3.27
N LEU A 133 -16.85 11.16 -3.60
CA LEU A 133 -15.70 11.16 -2.68
C LEU A 133 -15.25 12.58 -2.32
N LYS A 134 -15.32 13.51 -3.26
CA LYS A 134 -15.00 14.92 -3.01
C LYS A 134 -15.91 15.57 -1.95
N THR A 135 -17.18 15.13 -1.81
CA THR A 135 -18.08 15.64 -0.75
C THR A 135 -17.60 15.29 0.66
N PHE A 136 -16.68 14.31 0.78
CA PHE A 136 -16.04 13.90 2.02
C PHE A 136 -14.57 14.34 2.11
N ASN A 137 -14.13 15.23 1.21
CA ASN A 137 -12.74 15.66 1.05
C ASN A 137 -11.76 14.52 0.70
N ILE A 138 -12.26 13.37 0.25
CA ILE A 138 -11.43 12.22 -0.14
C ILE A 138 -10.81 12.50 -1.52
N ILE A 139 -9.50 12.56 -1.58
CA ILE A 139 -8.70 12.76 -2.79
C ILE A 139 -8.10 11.43 -3.21
N VAL A 140 -8.62 10.84 -4.29
CA VAL A 140 -8.20 9.51 -4.79
C VAL A 140 -6.79 9.57 -5.36
N ASP A 141 -6.48 10.62 -6.12
CA ASP A 141 -5.21 10.80 -6.79
C ASP A 141 -4.08 11.08 -5.77
N HIS A 142 -3.13 10.14 -5.66
CA HIS A 142 -1.98 10.27 -4.76
C HIS A 142 -1.04 11.40 -5.15
N GLN A 143 -0.87 11.69 -6.45
CA GLN A 143 -0.06 12.81 -6.91
C GLN A 143 -0.69 14.15 -6.50
N ALA A 144 -2.01 14.26 -6.58
CA ALA A 144 -2.72 15.45 -6.10
C ALA A 144 -2.55 15.63 -4.59
N ARG A 145 -2.59 14.56 -3.79
CA ARG A 145 -2.33 14.62 -2.35
C ARG A 145 -0.91 15.07 -2.03
N GLU A 146 0.08 14.51 -2.74
CA GLU A 146 1.49 14.90 -2.62
C GLU A 146 1.69 16.39 -2.89
N GLN A 147 1.15 16.89 -3.99
CA GLN A 147 1.22 18.29 -4.37
C GLN A 147 0.60 19.22 -3.31
N ILE A 148 -0.51 18.82 -2.70
CA ILE A 148 -1.15 19.59 -1.63
C ILE A 148 -0.24 19.68 -0.41
N ILE A 149 0.37 18.55 -0.01
CA ILE A 149 1.29 18.51 1.13
C ILE A 149 2.51 19.40 0.86
N LEU A 150 3.17 19.23 -0.28
CA LEU A 150 4.35 20.00 -0.67
C LEU A 150 4.07 21.50 -0.72
N LYS A 151 2.98 21.93 -1.38
CA LYS A 151 2.59 23.33 -1.44
C LYS A 151 2.37 23.95 -0.07
N LYS A 152 1.73 23.22 0.85
CA LYS A 152 1.50 23.70 2.22
C LYS A 152 2.82 23.79 3.01
N ILE A 153 3.72 22.79 2.87
CA ILE A 153 5.05 22.83 3.49
C ILE A 153 5.81 24.06 2.98
N SER A 154 5.93 24.25 1.67
CA SER A 154 6.63 25.38 1.07
C SER A 154 6.04 26.73 1.50
N SER A 155 4.73 26.84 1.56
CA SER A 155 4.07 28.08 2.01
C SER A 155 4.45 28.46 3.44
N ILE A 156 4.44 27.48 4.38
CA ILE A 156 4.79 27.75 5.78
C ILE A 156 6.32 27.95 5.90
N SER A 157 7.11 27.16 5.20
CA SER A 157 8.58 27.26 5.24
C SER A 157 9.05 28.64 4.78
N ASN A 158 8.50 29.14 3.67
CA ASN A 158 8.82 30.47 3.15
C ASN A 158 8.41 31.60 4.13
N SER A 159 7.21 31.49 4.71
CA SER A 159 6.72 32.51 5.65
C SER A 159 7.51 32.58 6.95
N LYS A 160 8.11 31.46 7.39
CA LYS A 160 8.87 31.33 8.65
C LYS A 160 10.37 31.19 8.45
N GLN A 161 10.86 31.31 7.22
CA GLN A 161 12.27 31.16 6.85
C GLN A 161 12.88 29.80 7.28
N TYR A 162 12.09 28.74 7.17
CA TYR A 162 12.54 27.38 7.41
C TYR A 162 13.24 26.83 6.16
N LYS A 163 14.24 25.97 6.38
CA LYS A 163 14.87 25.21 5.30
C LYS A 163 14.03 23.98 4.97
N GLU A 164 13.63 23.83 3.72
CA GLU A 164 12.93 22.63 3.25
C GLU A 164 13.92 21.46 3.14
N ARG A 165 13.68 20.44 3.94
CA ARG A 165 14.38 19.16 3.88
C ARG A 165 13.37 18.04 4.02
N ILE A 166 12.87 17.56 2.87
CA ILE A 166 11.80 16.56 2.82
C ILE A 166 12.41 15.21 2.50
N ASN A 167 12.20 14.24 3.41
CA ASN A 167 12.50 12.84 3.16
C ASN A 167 11.45 12.28 2.20
N LYS A 168 11.87 11.93 0.97
CA LYS A 168 10.98 11.44 -0.09
C LYS A 168 10.25 10.14 0.29
N ASN A 169 10.93 9.21 0.95
CA ASN A 169 10.32 7.95 1.36
C ASN A 169 9.24 8.18 2.42
N LEU A 170 9.49 9.10 3.37
CA LEU A 170 8.50 9.52 4.35
C LEU A 170 7.30 10.19 3.69
N LEU A 171 7.54 11.07 2.71
CA LEU A 171 6.47 11.74 1.96
C LEU A 171 5.58 10.73 1.24
N GLU A 172 6.17 9.78 0.53
CA GLU A 172 5.44 8.71 -0.16
C GLU A 172 4.60 7.88 0.84
N GLU A 173 5.17 7.51 1.98
CA GLU A 173 4.46 6.79 3.03
C GLU A 173 3.26 7.60 3.56
N VAL A 174 3.46 8.89 3.86
CA VAL A 174 2.41 9.77 4.37
C VAL A 174 1.32 10.00 3.33
N VAL A 175 1.66 10.22 2.06
CA VAL A 175 0.70 10.37 0.95
C VAL A 175 -0.21 9.15 0.82
N ASN A 176 0.33 7.94 1.08
CA ASN A 176 -0.45 6.70 1.01
C ASN A 176 -1.31 6.42 2.24
N ILE A 177 -1.06 7.10 3.37
CA ILE A 177 -1.83 6.93 4.61
C ILE A 177 -3.04 7.87 4.67
N VAL A 178 -2.97 9.06 4.06
CA VAL A 178 -4.00 10.10 4.17
C VAL A 178 -4.83 10.23 2.91
N GLU A 179 -6.12 10.55 3.08
CA GLU A 179 -7.08 10.81 2.00
C GLU A 179 -7.43 12.28 1.87
N ASP A 180 -7.45 13.02 3.01
CA ASP A 180 -7.66 14.47 3.14
C ASP A 180 -6.46 15.12 3.84
N PRO A 181 -5.36 15.44 3.11
CA PRO A 181 -4.12 15.90 3.72
C PRO A 181 -4.25 17.32 4.30
N ASN A 182 -4.19 17.41 5.62
CA ASN A 182 -4.17 18.66 6.38
C ASN A 182 -2.84 18.81 7.11
N LEU A 183 -2.00 19.76 6.65
CA LEU A 183 -0.70 20.02 7.26
C LEU A 183 -0.88 20.85 8.53
N LEU A 184 -0.34 20.35 9.64
CA LEU A 184 -0.31 20.97 10.95
C LEU A 184 1.12 21.30 11.34
N HIS A 185 1.35 22.50 11.88
CA HIS A 185 2.62 22.93 12.41
C HIS A 185 2.59 22.78 13.94
N VAL A 186 3.47 21.94 14.47
CA VAL A 186 3.51 21.56 15.88
C VAL A 186 4.89 21.86 16.46
N SER A 187 4.97 22.19 17.75
CA SER A 187 6.23 22.40 18.45
C SER A 187 6.29 21.57 19.73
N PHE A 188 7.48 21.10 20.07
CA PHE A 188 7.79 20.45 21.34
C PHE A 188 8.70 21.33 22.22
N ASN A 189 8.88 20.94 23.49
CA ASN A 189 9.72 21.69 24.41
C ASN A 189 11.18 21.73 23.91
N LYS A 190 11.75 22.95 23.83
CA LYS A 190 13.12 23.20 23.36
C LYS A 190 14.20 22.47 24.16
N ASP A 191 13.94 22.08 25.40
CA ASP A 191 14.88 21.33 26.22
C ASP A 191 15.28 19.99 25.62
N TYR A 192 14.41 19.38 24.80
CA TYR A 192 14.74 18.16 24.09
C TYR A 192 15.74 18.33 22.95
N LEU A 193 16.02 19.56 22.50
CA LEU A 193 17.12 19.82 21.56
C LEU A 193 18.52 19.54 22.12
N LYS A 194 18.64 19.28 23.43
CA LYS A 194 19.88 18.84 24.08
C LYS A 194 20.22 17.37 23.77
N ILE A 195 19.28 16.59 23.28
CA ILE A 195 19.50 15.23 22.78
C ILE A 195 20.10 15.31 21.37
N PRO A 196 20.94 14.35 20.94
CA PRO A 196 21.44 14.31 19.57
C PRO A 196 20.30 14.41 18.54
N GLN A 197 20.48 15.27 17.54
CA GLN A 197 19.45 15.52 16.54
C GLN A 197 19.02 14.26 15.77
N GLU A 198 19.94 13.29 15.60
CA GLU A 198 19.69 12.01 14.93
C GLU A 198 18.61 11.19 15.65
N ILE A 199 18.62 11.24 16.98
CA ILE A 199 17.61 10.57 17.81
C ILE A 199 16.25 11.26 17.63
N ILE A 200 16.24 12.61 17.65
CA ILE A 200 15.01 13.38 17.48
C ILE A 200 14.43 13.15 16.08
N ILE A 201 15.25 13.26 15.03
CA ILE A 201 14.85 13.04 13.64
C ILE A 201 14.30 11.63 13.46
N SER A 202 15.00 10.61 13.98
CA SER A 202 14.55 9.22 13.90
C SER A 202 13.21 9.02 14.63
N THR A 203 13.02 9.67 15.77
CA THR A 203 11.76 9.61 16.53
C THR A 203 10.62 10.27 15.75
N LEU A 204 10.84 11.42 15.16
CA LEU A 204 9.86 12.12 14.33
C LEU A 204 9.51 11.32 13.07
N GLU A 205 10.50 10.97 12.26
CA GLU A 205 10.28 10.36 10.95
C GLU A 205 9.86 8.89 11.04
N LYS A 206 10.64 8.04 11.73
CA LYS A 206 10.46 6.58 11.71
C LYS A 206 9.32 6.10 12.61
N HIS A 207 9.14 6.77 13.76
CA HIS A 207 8.15 6.32 14.74
C HIS A 207 6.80 7.01 14.60
N GLN A 208 6.77 8.27 14.15
CA GLN A 208 5.54 9.08 14.13
C GLN A 208 5.13 9.58 12.73
N ARG A 209 5.95 9.43 11.70
CA ARG A 209 5.73 9.95 10.33
C ARG A 209 5.54 11.46 10.31
N TYR A 210 6.32 12.17 11.14
CA TYR A 210 6.37 13.62 11.16
C TYR A 210 7.56 14.13 10.39
N PHE A 211 7.45 15.35 9.83
CA PHE A 211 8.52 16.00 9.10
C PHE A 211 9.25 16.95 10.00
N PRO A 212 10.55 16.72 10.33
CA PRO A 212 11.36 17.64 11.11
C PRO A 212 11.56 18.95 10.36
N ILE A 213 11.63 20.06 11.09
CA ILE A 213 11.83 21.40 10.54
C ILE A 213 13.22 21.91 10.93
N PHE A 214 13.92 22.45 9.94
CA PHE A 214 15.25 23.02 10.08
C PHE A 214 15.20 24.54 9.91
N ASP A 215 16.11 25.26 10.61
CA ASP A 215 16.27 26.70 10.40
C ASP A 215 17.06 27.00 9.12
N SER A 216 17.23 28.29 8.79
CA SER A 216 17.98 28.74 7.61
C SER A 216 19.46 28.31 7.62
N ARG A 217 20.01 27.94 8.79
CA ARG A 217 21.38 27.42 8.98
C ARG A 217 21.41 25.89 9.03
N GLU A 218 20.37 25.23 8.59
CA GLU A 218 20.21 23.76 8.58
C GLU A 218 20.28 23.08 9.96
N ARG A 219 20.02 23.80 11.04
CA ARG A 219 19.94 23.23 12.38
C ARG A 219 18.53 22.79 12.68
N LEU A 220 18.39 21.64 13.32
CA LEU A 220 17.08 21.13 13.75
C LEU A 220 16.43 22.12 14.72
N THR A 221 15.18 22.44 14.45
CA THR A 221 14.33 23.24 15.36
C THR A 221 13.49 22.35 16.26
N ASN A 222 12.84 22.94 17.25
CA ASN A 222 11.82 22.23 18.04
C ASN A 222 10.43 22.19 17.37
N ASN A 223 10.38 22.38 16.06
CA ASN A 223 9.13 22.37 15.28
C ASN A 223 9.13 21.18 14.32
N PHE A 224 7.95 20.73 13.99
CA PHE A 224 7.74 19.66 13.02
C PHE A 224 6.37 19.80 12.33
N PHE A 225 6.23 19.21 11.15
CA PHE A 225 4.95 19.10 10.49
C PHE A 225 4.31 17.73 10.70
N VAL A 226 3.00 17.74 10.88
CA VAL A 226 2.15 16.55 10.91
C VAL A 226 1.15 16.68 9.77
N VAL A 227 0.94 15.61 9.01
CA VAL A 227 -0.16 15.54 8.05
C VAL A 227 -1.29 14.74 8.67
N ALA A 228 -2.37 15.43 8.99
CA ALA A 228 -3.58 14.81 9.55
C ALA A 228 -4.59 14.52 8.44
N ASN A 229 -5.44 13.49 8.65
CA ASN A 229 -6.49 13.10 7.71
C ASN A 229 -7.80 13.90 7.90
N LYS A 230 -7.75 14.99 8.64
CA LYS A 230 -8.85 15.94 8.80
C LYS A 230 -8.35 17.27 9.34
N LYS A 231 -9.20 18.32 9.24
CA LYS A 231 -8.93 19.64 9.80
C LYS A 231 -8.91 19.61 11.32
N ASP A 232 -8.03 20.42 11.91
CA ASP A 232 -7.89 20.56 13.37
C ASP A 232 -8.42 21.93 13.83
N GLU A 233 -9.74 22.11 13.78
CA GLU A 233 -10.39 23.37 14.14
C GLU A 233 -10.22 23.73 15.62
N LYS A 234 -10.18 22.71 16.50
CA LYS A 234 -10.08 22.87 17.96
C LYS A 234 -8.68 22.66 18.51
N LYS A 235 -7.68 22.47 17.65
CA LYS A 235 -6.27 22.18 18.00
C LYS A 235 -6.08 20.89 18.82
N PHE A 236 -7.03 19.99 18.85
CA PHE A 236 -6.93 18.73 19.58
C PHE A 236 -5.90 17.78 18.94
N ILE A 237 -5.79 17.80 17.61
CA ILE A 237 -4.81 16.98 16.91
C ILE A 237 -3.39 17.53 17.15
N ILE A 238 -3.21 18.85 17.10
CA ILE A 238 -1.93 19.51 17.42
C ILE A 238 -1.48 19.12 18.84
N GLU A 239 -2.35 19.32 19.84
CA GLU A 239 -2.01 19.02 21.24
C GLU A 239 -1.80 17.53 21.50
N GLY A 240 -2.57 16.67 20.84
CA GLY A 240 -2.39 15.22 20.90
C GLY A 240 -1.03 14.79 20.34
N ASN A 241 -0.66 15.27 19.16
CA ASN A 241 0.63 14.94 18.53
C ASN A 241 1.82 15.53 19.31
N LYS A 242 1.69 16.75 19.88
CA LYS A 242 2.67 17.33 20.79
C LYS A 242 2.91 16.43 22.00
N ARG A 243 1.84 15.99 22.66
CA ARG A 243 1.94 15.11 23.84
C ARG A 243 2.62 13.78 23.50
N VAL A 244 2.28 13.19 22.36
CA VAL A 244 2.90 11.92 21.92
C VAL A 244 4.40 12.10 21.70
N ILE A 245 4.82 13.16 20.99
CA ILE A 245 6.24 13.37 20.72
C ILE A 245 7.02 13.72 21.99
N GLU A 246 6.47 14.54 22.89
CA GLU A 246 7.13 14.90 24.15
C GLU A 246 7.32 13.66 25.05
N ALA A 247 6.37 12.75 25.13
CA ALA A 247 6.53 11.47 25.83
C ALA A 247 7.67 10.63 25.26
N ARG A 248 7.74 10.50 23.91
CA ARG A 248 8.81 9.78 23.22
C ARG A 248 10.20 10.43 23.43
N LEU A 249 10.27 11.75 23.38
CA LEU A 249 11.51 12.47 23.60
C LEU A 249 11.95 12.45 25.08
N ALA A 250 11.01 12.38 26.03
CA ALA A 250 11.31 12.18 27.43
C ALA A 250 11.96 10.81 27.67
N ASP A 251 11.40 9.74 27.08
CA ASP A 251 12.00 8.40 27.13
C ASP A 251 13.40 8.40 26.50
N ALA A 252 13.53 8.99 25.30
CA ALA A 252 14.81 9.08 24.60
C ALA A 252 15.85 9.83 25.42
N LYS A 253 15.47 10.95 26.07
CA LYS A 253 16.35 11.72 26.94
C LYS A 253 16.78 10.90 28.16
N PHE A 254 15.87 10.21 28.81
CA PHE A 254 16.18 9.34 29.95
C PHE A 254 17.21 8.28 29.58
N PHE A 255 17.05 7.58 28.48
CA PHE A 255 18.01 6.57 28.02
C PHE A 255 19.35 7.20 27.64
N TRP A 256 19.34 8.32 26.91
CA TRP A 256 20.54 9.05 26.55
C TRP A 256 21.37 9.47 27.79
N ASP A 257 20.72 10.07 28.79
CA ASP A 257 21.40 10.52 30.02
C ASP A 257 21.90 9.28 30.80
N LYS A 258 21.16 8.21 30.88
CA LYS A 258 21.54 6.96 31.55
C LYS A 258 22.74 6.28 30.87
N ASP A 259 22.75 6.21 29.55
CA ASP A 259 23.84 5.58 28.80
C ASP A 259 25.15 6.39 28.95
N ARG A 260 25.06 7.71 28.92
CA ARG A 260 26.21 8.58 29.17
C ARG A 260 26.78 8.50 30.58
N SER A 261 25.96 8.17 31.56
CA SER A 261 26.40 8.01 32.97
C SER A 261 27.16 6.72 33.23
N LYS A 262 27.14 5.76 32.29
CA LYS A 262 27.73 4.42 32.44
C LYS A 262 28.96 4.24 31.57
N ASN A 263 30.00 3.64 32.16
CA ASN A 263 31.14 3.19 31.36
C ASN A 263 30.77 1.92 30.58
N LEU A 264 30.90 1.96 29.26
CA LEU A 264 30.55 0.85 28.37
C LEU A 264 31.29 -0.44 28.70
N ILE A 265 32.60 -0.34 29.02
CA ILE A 265 33.43 -1.50 29.37
C ILE A 265 32.89 -2.23 30.60
N LYS A 266 32.42 -1.47 31.61
CA LYS A 266 31.83 -2.06 32.83
C LYS A 266 30.51 -2.82 32.53
N GLN A 267 29.85 -2.55 31.41
CA GLN A 267 28.62 -3.22 31.02
C GLN A 267 28.87 -4.61 30.43
N ILE A 268 30.08 -4.95 30.03
CA ILE A 268 30.46 -6.28 29.52
C ILE A 268 30.05 -7.38 30.50
N ALA A 269 30.22 -7.14 31.80
CA ALA A 269 29.83 -8.12 32.83
C ALA A 269 28.34 -8.47 32.80
N ASN A 270 27.48 -7.55 32.39
CA ASN A 270 26.04 -7.78 32.29
C ASN A 270 25.66 -8.72 31.14
N LEU A 271 26.54 -8.90 30.16
CA LEU A 271 26.33 -9.87 29.06
C LEU A 271 26.26 -11.31 29.55
N LYS A 272 26.77 -11.61 30.77
CA LYS A 272 26.66 -12.92 31.40
C LYS A 272 25.21 -13.30 31.75
N SER A 273 24.33 -12.31 31.91
CA SER A 273 22.91 -12.55 32.19
C SER A 273 22.05 -12.63 30.92
N VAL A 274 22.63 -12.41 29.73
CA VAL A 274 21.91 -12.42 28.46
C VAL A 274 22.22 -13.74 27.74
N THR A 275 21.23 -14.63 27.66
CA THR A 275 21.35 -15.88 26.91
C THR A 275 21.55 -15.59 25.43
N PHE A 276 22.62 -16.12 24.84
CA PHE A 276 22.85 -16.06 23.38
C PHE A 276 22.05 -17.15 22.67
N TYR A 277 22.22 -18.39 23.14
CA TYR A 277 21.46 -19.54 22.67
C TYR A 277 21.37 -20.56 23.80
N GLU A 278 20.23 -21.20 23.99
CA GLU A 278 19.91 -22.05 25.15
C GLU A 278 20.98 -23.13 25.45
N LYS A 279 21.70 -23.61 24.41
CA LYS A 279 22.76 -24.62 24.54
C LYS A 279 24.17 -24.11 24.30
N LEU A 280 24.35 -22.83 23.95
CA LEU A 280 25.63 -22.24 23.58
C LEU A 280 26.14 -21.18 24.59
N GLY A 281 25.38 -20.97 25.67
CA GLY A 281 25.77 -20.05 26.73
C GLY A 281 25.24 -18.62 26.53
N THR A 282 25.96 -17.66 27.10
CA THR A 282 25.56 -16.25 27.19
C THR A 282 26.18 -15.43 26.04
N VAL A 283 25.71 -14.18 25.86
CA VAL A 283 26.35 -13.22 24.94
C VAL A 283 27.79 -12.94 25.36
N TYR A 284 28.11 -12.99 26.66
CA TYR A 284 29.49 -12.86 27.16
C TYR A 284 30.38 -14.00 26.67
N ASP A 285 29.88 -15.23 26.62
CA ASP A 285 30.65 -16.40 26.17
C ASP A 285 30.91 -16.36 24.67
N LYS A 286 30.11 -15.60 23.91
CA LYS A 286 30.30 -15.40 22.48
C LYS A 286 31.35 -14.35 22.16
N THR A 287 31.53 -13.32 23.01
CA THR A 287 32.43 -12.17 22.76
C THR A 287 33.85 -12.47 23.25
#